data_3bc2044f8133f3cdd0f29e8d7fdffbf3
#
_entry.id   3bc2044f8133f3cdd0f29e8d7fdffbf3
#
_cell.length_a   1.000
_cell.length_b   1.000
_cell.length_c   1.000
_cell.angle_alpha   90.00
_cell.angle_beta   90.00
_cell.angle_gamma   90.00
#
_symmetry.space_group_name_H-M   'P 1'
#
loop_
_entity.id
_entity.type
_entity.pdbx_description
1 polymer ?
#
loop_
_entity_poly.entity_id
_entity_poly.type
_entity_poly.pdbx_seq_one_letter_code
_entity_poly.pdbx_strand_id
1 'polypeptide(L)'
;MELSQKMQDALNNQIKEELASAYIYLSMAAYCESINMGGSARWMAAQAQEEQAHAMKLYGYIHNRGGRVKLQALEQPPVEFDSVLDVFEKTLAHEQFITGCIHDLYALAVEEKDYASLGILQWFVDEQVEEEKTAADLLDMLKMVGDKGQGLIMLDRQLAQRGA
;
A
#
# COMPACT_ATOMS: atom_id res chain seq x y z
N MET A 1 5.96 -27.55 -10.00
CA MET A 1 4.70 -26.76 -10.10
C MET A 1 5.04 -25.44 -10.78
N GLU A 2 4.88 -25.38 -12.06
CA GLU A 2 5.13 -24.18 -12.84
C GLU A 2 3.97 -23.19 -12.68
N LEU A 3 4.28 -21.89 -12.67
CA LEU A 3 3.28 -20.84 -12.81
C LEU A 3 2.71 -20.86 -14.23
N SER A 4 1.37 -20.82 -14.36
CA SER A 4 0.77 -20.54 -15.67
C SER A 4 1.17 -19.13 -16.13
N GLN A 5 1.20 -18.90 -17.44
CA GLN A 5 1.50 -17.56 -17.97
C GLN A 5 0.51 -16.51 -17.42
N LYS A 6 -0.77 -16.88 -17.30
CA LYS A 6 -1.82 -16.01 -16.79
C LYS A 6 -1.56 -15.60 -15.32
N MET A 7 -1.19 -16.56 -14.45
CA MET A 7 -0.82 -16.28 -13.08
C MET A 7 0.47 -15.45 -12.98
N GLN A 8 1.49 -15.77 -13.78
CA GLN A 8 2.73 -15.01 -13.79
C GLN A 8 2.50 -13.55 -14.20
N ASP A 9 1.69 -13.31 -15.22
CA ASP A 9 1.37 -11.96 -15.69
C ASP A 9 0.58 -11.18 -14.61
N ALA A 10 -0.37 -11.83 -13.95
CA ALA A 10 -1.15 -11.24 -12.86
C ALA A 10 -0.28 -10.90 -11.64
N LEU A 11 0.64 -11.78 -11.24
CA LEU A 11 1.59 -11.51 -10.16
C LEU A 11 2.56 -10.38 -10.51
N ASN A 12 3.05 -10.32 -11.75
CA ASN A 12 3.86 -9.19 -12.22
C ASN A 12 3.09 -7.87 -12.21
N ASN A 13 1.80 -7.90 -12.55
CA ASN A 13 0.95 -6.73 -12.45
C ASN A 13 0.78 -6.29 -10.99
N GLN A 14 0.60 -7.23 -10.06
CA GLN A 14 0.51 -6.89 -8.64
C GLN A 14 1.83 -6.29 -8.10
N ILE A 15 3.00 -6.78 -8.53
CA ILE A 15 4.29 -6.12 -8.19
C ILE A 15 4.28 -4.67 -8.62
N LYS A 16 3.77 -4.37 -9.82
CA LYS A 16 3.63 -2.99 -10.29
C LYS A 16 2.70 -2.18 -9.38
N GLU A 17 1.56 -2.72 -8.96
CA GLU A 17 0.61 -2.02 -8.07
C GLU A 17 1.24 -1.74 -6.69
N GLU A 18 1.99 -2.69 -6.10
CA GLU A 18 2.69 -2.49 -4.83
C GLU A 18 3.79 -1.42 -4.95
N LEU A 19 4.59 -1.45 -6.03
CA LEU A 19 5.61 -0.42 -6.28
C LEU A 19 4.97 0.95 -6.57
N ALA A 20 3.85 1.00 -7.27
CA ALA A 20 3.09 2.22 -7.48
C ALA A 20 2.54 2.77 -6.16
N SER A 21 2.05 1.89 -5.27
CA SER A 21 1.64 2.25 -3.91
C SER A 21 2.78 2.90 -3.12
N ALA A 22 3.97 2.28 -3.14
CA ALA A 22 5.16 2.84 -2.49
C ALA A 22 5.48 4.25 -3.02
N TYR A 23 5.37 4.46 -4.32
CA TYR A 23 5.64 5.75 -4.96
C TYR A 23 4.58 6.79 -4.60
N ILE A 24 3.29 6.42 -4.53
CA ILE A 24 2.20 7.27 -4.07
C ILE A 24 2.44 7.73 -2.62
N TYR A 25 2.76 6.81 -1.71
CA TYR A 25 3.01 7.14 -0.30
C TYR A 25 4.27 7.99 -0.11
N LEU A 26 5.29 7.78 -0.94
CA LEU A 26 6.46 8.64 -0.93
C LEU A 26 6.12 10.08 -1.38
N SER A 27 5.25 10.23 -2.37
CA SER A 27 4.73 11.52 -2.81
C SER A 27 3.90 12.22 -1.73
N MET A 28 3.05 11.45 -1.03
CA MET A 28 2.30 11.95 0.14
C MET A 28 3.23 12.40 1.26
N ALA A 29 4.31 11.65 1.53
CA ALA A 29 5.33 12.05 2.50
C ALA A 29 5.98 13.39 2.13
N ALA A 30 6.35 13.56 0.87
CA ALA A 30 6.94 14.81 0.36
C ALA A 30 5.98 16.01 0.51
N TYR A 31 4.69 15.82 0.25
CA TYR A 31 3.68 16.85 0.49
C TYR A 31 3.58 17.19 1.98
N CYS A 32 3.49 16.20 2.87
CA CYS A 32 3.41 16.43 4.32
C CYS A 32 4.63 17.19 4.85
N GLU A 33 5.83 16.89 4.36
CA GLU A 33 7.04 17.69 4.68
C GLU A 33 6.88 19.15 4.25
N SER A 34 6.34 19.39 3.07
CA SER A 34 6.20 20.75 2.51
C SER A 34 5.26 21.66 3.33
N ILE A 35 4.36 21.04 4.11
CA ILE A 35 3.42 21.75 5.00
C ILE A 35 3.79 21.64 6.49
N ASN A 36 5.03 21.24 6.78
CA ASN A 36 5.56 21.10 8.16
C ASN A 36 4.80 20.05 9.02
N MET A 37 4.27 19.01 8.40
CA MET A 37 3.63 17.88 9.07
C MET A 37 4.58 16.67 9.07
N GLY A 38 5.69 16.81 9.79
CA GLY A 38 6.79 15.83 9.78
C GLY A 38 6.41 14.45 10.34
N GLY A 39 5.47 14.37 11.27
CA GLY A 39 4.96 13.12 11.79
C GLY A 39 4.16 12.34 10.75
N SER A 40 3.27 13.02 10.05
CA SER A 40 2.51 12.46 8.92
C SER A 40 3.44 12.04 7.78
N ALA A 41 4.45 12.86 7.47
CA ALA A 41 5.46 12.52 6.47
C ALA A 41 6.23 11.25 6.83
N ARG A 42 6.63 11.09 8.09
CA ARG A 42 7.32 9.90 8.58
C ARG A 42 6.44 8.66 8.50
N TRP A 43 5.16 8.80 8.85
CA TRP A 43 4.20 7.71 8.73
C TRP A 43 4.05 7.23 7.29
N MET A 44 3.91 8.17 6.34
CA MET A 44 3.81 7.87 4.90
C MET A 44 5.11 7.27 4.33
N ALA A 45 6.27 7.73 4.77
CA ALA A 45 7.55 7.16 4.36
C ALA A 45 7.70 5.70 4.86
N ALA A 46 7.24 5.39 6.07
CA ALA A 46 7.20 4.02 6.58
C ALA A 46 6.24 3.16 5.76
N GLN A 47 5.07 3.68 5.40
CA GLN A 47 4.12 3.00 4.52
C GLN A 47 4.74 2.69 3.15
N ALA A 48 5.47 3.64 2.55
CA ALA A 48 6.17 3.42 1.30
C ALA A 48 7.19 2.26 1.38
N GLN A 49 7.88 2.11 2.50
CA GLN A 49 8.81 1.00 2.73
C GLN A 49 8.07 -0.34 2.86
N GLU A 50 6.91 -0.38 3.51
CA GLU A 50 6.09 -1.59 3.62
C GLU A 50 5.61 -2.05 2.24
N GLU A 51 5.10 -1.14 1.41
CA GLU A 51 4.66 -1.47 0.05
C GLU A 51 5.81 -2.00 -0.82
N GLN A 52 7.00 -1.45 -0.67
CA GLN A 52 8.18 -2.00 -1.33
C GLN A 52 8.47 -3.43 -0.85
N ALA A 53 8.33 -3.72 0.44
CA ALA A 53 8.50 -5.06 0.98
C ALA A 53 7.42 -6.03 0.45
N HIS A 54 6.17 -5.57 0.30
CA HIS A 54 5.09 -6.33 -0.33
C HIS A 54 5.45 -6.72 -1.78
N ALA A 55 5.91 -5.74 -2.56
CA ALA A 55 6.39 -6.00 -3.93
C ALA A 55 7.51 -7.05 -3.95
N MET A 56 8.49 -6.94 -3.05
CA MET A 56 9.61 -7.87 -2.97
C MET A 56 9.20 -9.27 -2.51
N LYS A 57 8.13 -9.40 -1.73
CA LYS A 57 7.56 -10.69 -1.36
C LYS A 57 7.03 -11.44 -2.59
N LEU A 58 6.27 -10.76 -3.44
CA LEU A 58 5.78 -11.31 -4.71
C LEU A 58 6.92 -11.58 -5.71
N TYR A 59 7.88 -10.67 -5.77
CA TYR A 59 9.10 -10.81 -6.57
C TYR A 59 9.83 -12.13 -6.25
N GLY A 60 10.12 -12.38 -4.98
CA GLY A 60 10.74 -13.62 -4.53
C GLY A 60 9.88 -14.84 -4.82
N TYR A 61 8.56 -14.72 -4.64
CA TYR A 61 7.63 -15.81 -4.91
C TYR A 61 7.63 -16.26 -6.37
N ILE A 62 7.59 -15.31 -7.32
CA ILE A 62 7.66 -15.64 -8.76
C ILE A 62 8.93 -16.43 -9.07
N HIS A 63 10.09 -16.00 -8.53
CA HIS A 63 11.36 -16.71 -8.71
C HIS A 63 11.35 -18.11 -8.09
N ASN A 64 10.80 -18.26 -6.89
CA ASN A 64 10.67 -19.55 -6.22
C ASN A 64 9.79 -20.54 -6.99
N ARG A 65 8.86 -20.02 -7.80
CA ARG A 65 7.99 -20.81 -8.68
C ARG A 65 8.57 -21.04 -10.08
N GLY A 66 9.85 -20.66 -10.31
CA GLY A 66 10.51 -20.79 -11.61
C GLY A 66 10.01 -19.80 -12.68
N GLY A 67 9.24 -18.79 -12.28
CA GLY A 67 8.73 -17.76 -13.16
C GLY A 67 9.73 -16.62 -13.40
N ARG A 68 9.35 -15.66 -14.21
CA ARG A 68 10.13 -14.47 -14.54
C ARG A 68 9.44 -13.20 -14.09
N VAL A 69 10.13 -12.39 -13.30
CA VAL A 69 9.69 -11.02 -12.99
C VAL A 69 9.97 -10.11 -14.18
N LYS A 70 8.94 -9.34 -14.57
CA LYS A 70 9.01 -8.31 -15.60
C LYS A 70 8.46 -7.02 -15.02
N LEU A 71 9.34 -6.10 -14.66
CA LEU A 71 8.95 -4.82 -14.11
C LEU A 71 8.27 -3.97 -15.19
N GLN A 72 7.17 -3.32 -14.80
CA GLN A 72 6.38 -2.46 -15.66
C GLN A 72 6.65 -0.99 -15.31
N ALA A 73 6.32 -0.08 -16.22
CA ALA A 73 6.43 1.34 -15.98
C ALA A 73 5.51 1.79 -14.82
N LEU A 74 6.00 2.71 -14.00
CA LEU A 74 5.22 3.39 -12.98
C LEU A 74 4.85 4.78 -13.48
N GLU A 75 3.60 5.16 -13.29
CA GLU A 75 3.13 6.50 -13.59
C GLU A 75 3.59 7.50 -12.53
N GLN A 76 3.66 8.78 -12.91
CA GLN A 76 3.85 9.83 -11.93
C GLN A 76 2.70 9.81 -10.92
N PRO A 77 2.98 9.74 -9.60
CA PRO A 77 1.93 9.78 -8.59
C PRO A 77 1.33 11.19 -8.47
N PRO A 78 0.15 11.34 -7.87
CA PRO A 78 -0.35 12.65 -7.45
C PRO A 78 0.70 13.37 -6.60
N VAL A 79 0.90 14.66 -6.84
CA VAL A 79 1.89 15.49 -6.12
C VAL A 79 1.24 16.59 -5.27
N GLU A 80 -0.02 16.93 -5.55
CA GLU A 80 -0.79 17.95 -4.85
C GLU A 80 -1.94 17.33 -4.06
N PHE A 81 -2.11 17.80 -2.83
CA PHE A 81 -3.16 17.38 -1.92
C PHE A 81 -3.73 18.63 -1.20
N ASP A 82 -4.99 18.58 -0.78
CA ASP A 82 -5.64 19.74 -0.17
C ASP A 82 -5.28 19.93 1.32
N SER A 83 -4.97 18.83 2.01
CA SER A 83 -4.68 18.81 3.45
C SER A 83 -4.12 17.46 3.88
N VAL A 84 -3.70 17.36 5.15
CA VAL A 84 -3.38 16.06 5.76
C VAL A 84 -4.61 15.13 5.76
N LEU A 85 -5.79 15.68 6.01
CA LEU A 85 -7.04 14.90 5.94
C LEU A 85 -7.23 14.29 4.55
N ASP A 86 -7.06 15.08 3.49
CA ASP A 86 -7.15 14.62 2.10
C ASP A 86 -6.13 13.50 1.80
N VAL A 87 -4.91 13.63 2.33
CA VAL A 87 -3.88 12.57 2.21
C VAL A 87 -4.38 11.25 2.79
N PHE A 88 -4.95 11.25 3.99
CA PHE A 88 -5.44 10.01 4.62
C PHE A 88 -6.75 9.50 4.02
N GLU A 89 -7.62 10.37 3.50
CA GLU A 89 -8.78 9.94 2.71
C GLU A 89 -8.35 9.20 1.44
N LYS A 90 -7.35 9.74 0.74
CA LYS A 90 -6.77 9.09 -0.45
C LYS A 90 -6.01 7.81 -0.10
N THR A 91 -5.39 7.75 1.07
CA THR A 91 -4.76 6.51 1.57
C THR A 91 -5.78 5.41 1.73
N LEU A 92 -6.90 5.65 2.43
CA LEU A 92 -7.94 4.64 2.61
C LEU A 92 -8.53 4.19 1.27
N ALA A 93 -8.84 5.14 0.38
CA ALA A 93 -9.36 4.82 -0.95
C ALA A 93 -8.36 3.98 -1.77
N HIS A 94 -7.07 4.26 -1.64
CA HIS A 94 -6.02 3.49 -2.31
C HIS A 94 -5.90 2.07 -1.74
N GLU A 95 -5.94 1.89 -0.42
CA GLU A 95 -5.92 0.55 0.19
C GLU A 95 -7.13 -0.28 -0.23
N GLN A 96 -8.32 0.32 -0.33
CA GLN A 96 -9.51 -0.35 -0.86
C GLN A 96 -9.34 -0.78 -2.33
N PHE A 97 -8.67 0.02 -3.13
CA PHE A 97 -8.31 -0.35 -4.50
C PHE A 97 -7.34 -1.55 -4.53
N ILE A 98 -6.29 -1.53 -3.71
CA ILE A 98 -5.32 -2.64 -3.60
C ILE A 98 -6.02 -3.91 -3.10
N THR A 99 -6.92 -3.82 -2.13
CA THR A 99 -7.75 -4.94 -1.68
C THR A 99 -8.49 -5.59 -2.86
N GLY A 100 -9.10 -4.78 -3.73
CA GLY A 100 -9.73 -5.28 -4.95
C GLY A 100 -8.76 -6.05 -5.85
N CYS A 101 -7.56 -5.51 -6.08
CA CYS A 101 -6.51 -6.17 -6.87
C CYS A 101 -6.10 -7.52 -6.27
N ILE A 102 -5.93 -7.58 -4.94
CA ILE A 102 -5.57 -8.82 -4.22
C ILE A 102 -6.70 -9.85 -4.32
N HIS A 103 -7.96 -9.42 -4.16
CA HIS A 103 -9.11 -10.32 -4.29
C HIS A 103 -9.22 -10.92 -5.70
N ASP A 104 -9.00 -10.11 -6.74
CA ASP A 104 -9.01 -10.58 -8.13
C ASP A 104 -7.87 -11.58 -8.37
N LEU A 105 -6.69 -11.31 -7.83
CA LEU A 105 -5.54 -12.22 -7.93
C LEU A 105 -5.80 -13.54 -7.20
N TYR A 106 -6.41 -13.49 -6.02
CA TYR A 106 -6.81 -14.69 -5.26
C TYR A 106 -7.85 -15.51 -6.03
N ALA A 107 -8.88 -14.85 -6.57
CA ALA A 107 -9.91 -15.50 -7.38
C ALA A 107 -9.31 -16.19 -8.63
N LEU A 108 -8.35 -15.52 -9.27
CA LEU A 108 -7.62 -16.09 -10.40
C LEU A 108 -6.84 -17.35 -10.00
N ALA A 109 -6.16 -17.35 -8.86
CA ALA A 109 -5.43 -18.51 -8.37
C ALA A 109 -6.37 -19.72 -8.13
N VAL A 110 -7.58 -19.46 -7.62
CA VAL A 110 -8.61 -20.50 -7.45
C VAL A 110 -9.09 -21.02 -8.80
N GLU A 111 -9.38 -20.14 -9.77
CA GLU A 111 -9.81 -20.50 -11.13
C GLU A 111 -8.77 -21.37 -11.84
N GLU A 112 -7.50 -20.98 -11.77
CA GLU A 112 -6.37 -21.69 -12.36
C GLU A 112 -5.97 -22.95 -11.58
N LYS A 113 -6.59 -23.19 -10.41
CA LYS A 113 -6.25 -24.28 -9.48
C LYS A 113 -4.78 -24.21 -9.02
N ASP A 114 -4.23 -23.01 -8.95
CA ASP A 114 -2.88 -22.77 -8.44
C ASP A 114 -2.88 -22.71 -6.92
N TYR A 115 -3.10 -23.86 -6.31
CA TYR A 115 -3.20 -24.00 -4.86
C TYR A 115 -1.92 -23.55 -4.12
N ALA A 116 -0.77 -23.61 -4.80
CA ALA A 116 0.48 -23.16 -4.22
C ALA A 116 0.51 -21.63 -4.00
N SER A 117 -0.19 -20.86 -4.83
CA SER A 117 -0.30 -19.41 -4.66
C SER A 117 -1.25 -18.99 -3.55
N LEU A 118 -2.21 -19.83 -3.14
CA LEU A 118 -3.22 -19.45 -2.14
C LEU A 118 -2.59 -19.05 -0.80
N GLY A 119 -1.48 -19.69 -0.40
CA GLY A 119 -0.83 -19.38 0.88
C GLY A 119 -0.26 -17.96 0.94
N ILE A 120 0.47 -17.54 -0.08
CA ILE A 120 1.00 -16.17 -0.14
C ILE A 120 -0.12 -15.15 -0.34
N LEU A 121 -1.12 -15.47 -1.16
CA LEU A 121 -2.25 -14.57 -1.41
C LEU A 121 -3.15 -14.43 -0.20
N GLN A 122 -3.30 -15.47 0.64
CA GLN A 122 -4.02 -15.36 1.90
C GLN A 122 -3.32 -14.37 2.84
N TRP A 123 -1.98 -14.41 2.90
CA TRP A 123 -1.23 -13.41 3.66
C TRP A 123 -1.55 -11.97 3.20
N PHE A 124 -1.61 -11.73 1.89
CA PHE A 124 -1.99 -10.41 1.36
C PHE A 124 -3.45 -10.03 1.69
N VAL A 125 -4.37 -10.99 1.68
CA VAL A 125 -5.77 -10.75 2.09
C VAL A 125 -5.83 -10.32 3.57
N ASP A 126 -5.10 -11.01 4.43
CA ASP A 126 -5.04 -10.70 5.86
C ASP A 126 -4.38 -9.33 6.10
N GLU A 127 -3.30 -9.04 5.38
CA GLU A 127 -2.62 -7.75 5.42
C GLU A 127 -3.57 -6.60 5.02
N GLN A 128 -4.35 -6.76 3.96
CA GLN A 128 -5.29 -5.71 3.53
C GLN A 128 -6.39 -5.43 4.57
N VAL A 129 -6.78 -6.40 5.38
CA VAL A 129 -7.68 -6.15 6.53
C VAL A 129 -7.03 -5.19 7.53
N GLU A 130 -5.73 -5.35 7.79
CA GLU A 130 -4.99 -4.48 8.71
C GLU A 130 -4.72 -3.09 8.09
N GLU A 131 -4.36 -3.04 6.81
CA GLU A 131 -4.10 -1.79 6.08
C GLU A 131 -5.34 -0.89 6.02
N GLU A 132 -6.48 -1.43 5.60
CA GLU A 132 -7.73 -0.66 5.58
C GLU A 132 -8.15 -0.21 6.98
N LYS A 133 -8.03 -1.10 7.98
CA LYS A 133 -8.36 -0.74 9.35
C LYS A 133 -7.48 0.38 9.89
N THR A 134 -6.19 0.30 9.68
CA THR A 134 -5.22 1.31 10.12
C THR A 134 -5.52 2.67 9.47
N ALA A 135 -5.73 2.68 8.15
CA ALA A 135 -6.06 3.89 7.42
C ALA A 135 -7.40 4.50 7.89
N ALA A 136 -8.42 3.67 8.11
CA ALA A 136 -9.73 4.12 8.59
C ALA A 136 -9.65 4.69 10.01
N ASP A 137 -8.96 4.03 10.94
CA ASP A 137 -8.79 4.49 12.32
C ASP A 137 -8.09 5.86 12.37
N LEU A 138 -7.03 6.06 11.55
CA LEU A 138 -6.31 7.34 11.47
C LEU A 138 -7.17 8.43 10.84
N LEU A 139 -7.93 8.10 9.81
CA LEU A 139 -8.86 9.04 9.18
C LEU A 139 -9.94 9.50 10.17
N ASP A 140 -10.49 8.59 10.96
CA ASP A 140 -11.48 8.91 12.00
C ASP A 140 -10.88 9.81 13.09
N MET A 141 -9.64 9.55 13.53
CA MET A 141 -8.93 10.44 14.47
C MET A 141 -8.73 11.85 13.89
N LEU A 142 -8.33 11.94 12.63
CA LEU A 142 -8.15 13.23 11.94
C LEU A 142 -9.48 14.00 11.84
N LYS A 143 -10.58 13.33 11.56
CA LYS A 143 -11.91 13.95 11.54
C LYS A 143 -12.35 14.46 12.91
N MET A 144 -11.98 13.75 13.99
CA MET A 144 -12.28 14.18 15.37
C MET A 144 -11.46 15.39 15.81
N VAL A 145 -10.17 15.45 15.48
CA VAL A 145 -9.29 16.55 15.89
C VAL A 145 -9.38 17.78 14.99
N GLY A 146 -9.89 17.63 13.78
CA GLY A 146 -9.94 18.67 12.76
C GLY A 146 -8.60 18.86 12.03
N ASP A 147 -8.60 19.75 11.06
CA ASP A 147 -7.46 20.01 10.16
C ASP A 147 -6.54 21.16 10.65
N LYS A 148 -6.75 21.67 11.85
CA LYS A 148 -6.01 22.80 12.45
C LYS A 148 -5.92 22.68 13.97
N GLY A 149 -4.92 23.38 14.51
CA GLY A 149 -4.78 23.58 15.95
C GLY A 149 -4.01 22.49 16.66
N GLN A 150 -4.11 22.50 17.99
CA GLN A 150 -3.31 21.64 18.86
C GLN A 150 -3.58 20.15 18.67
N GLY A 151 -4.83 19.77 18.40
CA GLY A 151 -5.21 18.36 18.17
C GLY A 151 -4.45 17.76 17.00
N LEU A 152 -4.36 18.49 15.89
CA LEU A 152 -3.61 18.04 14.72
C LEU A 152 -2.10 17.92 15.03
N ILE A 153 -1.52 18.86 15.74
CA ILE A 153 -0.10 18.83 16.16
C ILE A 153 0.17 17.61 17.06
N MET A 154 -0.72 17.33 18.01
CA MET A 154 -0.58 16.17 18.88
C MET A 154 -0.67 14.84 18.11
N LEU A 155 -1.61 14.75 17.19
CA LEU A 155 -1.74 13.56 16.32
C LEU A 155 -0.53 13.39 15.42
N ASP A 156 -0.01 14.47 14.83
CA ASP A 156 1.20 14.42 14.02
C ASP A 156 2.41 13.91 14.80
N ARG A 157 2.58 14.35 16.05
CA ARG A 157 3.63 13.84 16.95
C ARG A 157 3.46 12.35 17.25
N GLN A 158 2.23 11.88 17.39
CA GLN A 158 1.95 10.46 17.59
C GLN A 158 2.30 9.65 16.33
N LEU A 159 1.96 10.14 15.15
CA LEU A 159 2.30 9.51 13.86
C LEU A 159 3.81 9.40 13.63
N ALA A 160 4.59 10.37 14.14
CA ALA A 160 6.05 10.34 14.07
C ALA A 160 6.70 9.15 14.79
N GLN A 161 5.99 8.46 15.67
CA GLN A 161 6.51 7.31 16.43
C GLN A 161 6.49 6.00 15.64
N ARG A 162 5.80 5.95 14.50
CA ARG A 162 5.80 4.77 13.63
C ARG A 162 7.21 4.50 13.10
N GLY A 163 7.66 3.24 13.22
CA GLY A 163 9.00 2.83 12.74
C GLY A 163 10.17 3.37 13.57
N ALA A 164 9.89 3.89 14.75
CA ALA A 164 10.93 4.30 15.70
C ALA A 164 11.41 3.10 16.52
#